data_17f084ecdb1237063c45bd75a8be613d
#
_entry.id   17f084ecdb1237063c45bd75a8be613d
#
_cell.length_a   1.000
_cell.length_b   1.000
_cell.length_c   1.000
_cell.angle_alpha   90.00
_cell.angle_beta   90.00
_cell.angle_gamma   90.00
#
_symmetry.space_group_name_H-M   'P 1'
#
loop_
_entity.id
_entity.type
_entity.pdbx_description
1 polymer ?
#
loop_
_entity_poly.entity_id
_entity_poly.type
_entity_poly.pdbx_seq_one_letter_code
_entity_poly.pdbx_strand_id
1 'polypeptide(L)'
;MASLTARFLTPPLSHTAPSSSARPRTRLFAGPPKVAQPVDAGRLEPRVEERDGYYVLKEKFRQGINPSEKVKIEREPMKLFMENGIEELAKLSMEEIDKEKSSKDDIDVRLKWLGLFHRRKHHYGRFMMRLKLPNGVTTSAQTRYLASVIKKYGKDGCADVTTRQNWQIRGVELRDVPEILKGLAEVGLTCLQSGMDNVRNPVGNPLAGIDPDEIVDTRPYTNLLSQFITSNFRGNPDLTNLPRKWNVCVVGSHDLYEHPHINDLAYMPAMRDGRFGFNLLVGGFFSPKRCAEAVPLDAWVSADDVVPLCKAVLETYRDLGFRGNRQKTRMMWLIDELGIEGFRSEVVKRMPHQWLERESSEDLIKKQWERRDYFGVHPQKQEGFSYVGLHIPVGRVQEDDMDELAHLADIYGSGELRLTVEQNIIIPNIENSKIEALLKEPLLKDRFSPEPPLLMKGLVACTGNQFCGQAIIETKARALKVTEDVQRLVSVTRPVRMHWTGCPNTCGQVQVADIGFMGCMTRDENGKVCEGADVFVGGRVGSDSHLGDVYKKSVPCKDLVPLVVDILVKHFGAVPREREDMED
;
A
#
# COMPACT_ATOMS: atom_id res chain seq x y z
N MET A 1 -66.14 1.44 -12.23
CA MET A 1 -66.30 2.25 -13.46
C MET A 1 -65.02 3.06 -13.68
N ALA A 2 -64.40 2.83 -14.84
CA ALA A 2 -63.39 3.66 -15.57
C ALA A 2 -62.18 4.18 -14.75
N SER A 3 -61.00 3.61 -14.82
CA SER A 3 -59.96 3.61 -15.85
C SER A 3 -59.65 4.98 -16.47
N LEU A 4 -58.46 5.49 -16.19
CA LEU A 4 -57.70 6.36 -17.12
C LEU A 4 -56.21 6.24 -16.83
N THR A 5 -55.53 5.43 -17.65
CA THR A 5 -54.07 5.36 -17.84
C THR A 5 -53.64 6.51 -18.73
N ALA A 6 -52.67 7.29 -18.29
CA ALA A 6 -51.93 8.21 -19.13
C ALA A 6 -50.48 7.73 -19.29
N ARG A 7 -50.14 7.23 -20.47
CA ARG A 7 -48.78 6.96 -20.93
C ARG A 7 -48.14 8.27 -21.39
N PHE A 8 -47.00 8.63 -20.79
CA PHE A 8 -46.08 9.61 -21.40
C PHE A 8 -44.96 8.86 -22.10
N LEU A 9 -44.94 8.98 -23.42
CA LEU A 9 -43.85 8.59 -24.30
C LEU A 9 -42.81 9.73 -24.31
N THR A 10 -41.58 9.45 -23.93
CA THR A 10 -40.42 10.30 -24.23
C THR A 10 -39.65 9.70 -25.39
N PRO A 11 -39.18 10.49 -26.37
CA PRO A 11 -38.40 10.00 -27.49
C PRO A 11 -36.93 9.76 -27.09
N PRO A 12 -36.20 8.86 -27.78
CA PRO A 12 -34.81 8.60 -27.48
C PRO A 12 -33.91 9.74 -27.99
N LEU A 13 -33.07 10.26 -27.10
CA LEU A 13 -31.99 11.15 -27.45
C LEU A 13 -30.83 10.36 -28.05
N SER A 14 -30.60 10.57 -29.36
CA SER A 14 -29.41 10.06 -30.05
C SER A 14 -28.18 10.89 -29.64
N HIS A 15 -27.28 10.32 -28.87
CA HIS A 15 -25.95 10.89 -28.67
C HIS A 15 -25.00 10.43 -29.78
N THR A 16 -24.76 11.30 -30.76
CA THR A 16 -23.62 11.20 -31.64
C THR A 16 -22.39 11.73 -30.92
N ALA A 17 -21.42 10.85 -30.63
CA ALA A 17 -20.12 11.22 -30.13
C ALA A 17 -19.30 11.92 -31.23
N PRO A 18 -18.59 13.02 -30.96
CA PRO A 18 -17.65 13.57 -31.92
C PRO A 18 -16.39 12.68 -31.98
N SER A 19 -16.10 12.18 -33.17
CA SER A 19 -14.86 11.49 -33.52
C SER A 19 -13.72 12.51 -33.53
N SER A 20 -12.90 12.56 -32.47
CA SER A 20 -11.63 13.27 -32.50
C SER A 20 -10.54 12.30 -32.92
N SER A 21 -10.04 12.45 -34.16
CA SER A 21 -8.82 11.81 -34.65
C SER A 21 -7.60 12.43 -33.94
N ALA A 22 -7.25 11.90 -32.78
CA ALA A 22 -5.98 12.21 -32.11
C ALA A 22 -4.90 11.27 -32.65
N ARG A 23 -3.91 11.80 -33.34
CA ARG A 23 -2.68 11.09 -33.74
C ARG A 23 -2.01 10.50 -32.49
N PRO A 24 -1.49 9.26 -32.52
CA PRO A 24 -0.82 8.66 -31.38
C PRO A 24 0.45 9.46 -31.05
N ARG A 25 0.47 10.14 -29.90
CA ARG A 25 1.68 10.73 -29.34
C ARG A 25 2.56 9.62 -28.78
N THR A 26 3.77 9.58 -29.25
CA THR A 26 4.86 8.66 -28.86
C THR A 26 5.00 8.57 -27.35
N ARG A 27 4.82 7.37 -26.81
CA ARG A 27 5.07 7.04 -25.39
C ARG A 27 6.52 7.36 -25.03
N LEU A 28 6.72 8.30 -24.09
CA LEU A 28 8.04 8.67 -23.53
C LEU A 28 8.47 7.77 -22.36
N PHE A 29 7.81 6.65 -22.15
CA PHE A 29 8.39 5.56 -21.36
C PHE A 29 9.02 4.57 -22.34
N ALA A 30 10.22 4.10 -22.00
CA ALA A 30 10.95 3.13 -22.78
C ALA A 30 9.96 2.13 -23.37
N GLY A 31 10.00 1.98 -24.70
CA GLY A 31 9.16 1.02 -25.41
C GLY A 31 9.23 -0.35 -24.72
N PRO A 32 8.35 -1.28 -25.08
CA PRO A 32 8.37 -2.61 -24.47
C PRO A 32 9.82 -3.05 -24.40
N PRO A 33 10.29 -3.50 -23.23
CA PRO A 33 11.69 -3.89 -23.09
C PRO A 33 11.97 -4.81 -24.27
N LYS A 34 13.11 -4.57 -24.97
CA LYS A 34 13.59 -5.54 -25.96
C LYS A 34 13.50 -6.87 -25.23
N VAL A 35 12.59 -7.74 -25.68
CA VAL A 35 12.46 -9.09 -25.13
C VAL A 35 13.86 -9.67 -25.25
N ALA A 36 14.57 -9.72 -24.12
CA ALA A 36 15.82 -10.45 -24.07
C ALA A 36 15.46 -11.84 -24.55
N GLN A 37 16.21 -12.38 -25.50
CA GLN A 37 15.97 -13.76 -25.92
C GLN A 37 15.90 -14.61 -24.66
N PRO A 38 14.88 -15.46 -24.47
CA PRO A 38 14.72 -16.22 -23.26
C PRO A 38 16.03 -16.95 -22.97
N VAL A 39 16.66 -16.60 -21.86
CA VAL A 39 17.79 -17.37 -21.34
C VAL A 39 17.21 -18.75 -21.07
N ASP A 40 17.87 -19.76 -21.60
CA ASP A 40 17.48 -21.15 -21.42
C ASP A 40 17.15 -21.40 -19.92
N ALA A 41 15.88 -21.55 -19.58
CA ALA A 41 15.39 -21.60 -18.19
C ALA A 41 16.05 -22.71 -17.34
N GLY A 42 16.78 -23.63 -17.99
CA GLY A 42 17.59 -24.67 -17.36
C GLY A 42 18.96 -24.21 -16.83
N ARG A 43 19.37 -22.94 -17.02
CA ARG A 43 20.74 -22.47 -16.71
C ARG A 43 20.85 -21.44 -15.59
N LEU A 44 19.76 -20.94 -15.00
CA LEU A 44 19.87 -20.07 -13.84
C LEU A 44 20.13 -20.91 -12.58
N GLU A 45 21.32 -20.79 -12.06
CA GLU A 45 21.64 -21.40 -10.77
C GLU A 45 21.21 -20.47 -9.62
N PRO A 46 20.89 -21.04 -8.43
CA PRO A 46 20.61 -20.26 -7.24
C PRO A 46 21.78 -19.33 -6.90
N ARG A 47 21.47 -18.03 -6.75
CA ARG A 47 22.44 -16.98 -6.41
C ARG A 47 22.80 -16.95 -4.93
N VAL A 48 21.96 -17.59 -4.10
CA VAL A 48 22.14 -17.67 -2.66
C VAL A 48 22.53 -19.08 -2.23
N GLU A 49 23.15 -19.19 -1.06
CA GLU A 49 23.48 -20.40 -0.34
C GLU A 49 23.01 -20.29 1.10
N GLU A 50 22.68 -21.39 1.73
CA GLU A 50 22.41 -21.44 3.15
C GLU A 50 23.71 -21.38 3.95
N ARG A 51 23.71 -20.55 5.01
CA ARG A 51 24.81 -20.42 5.95
C ARG A 51 24.26 -20.15 7.35
N ASP A 52 24.52 -21.05 8.28
CA ASP A 52 24.10 -20.92 9.69
C ASP A 52 22.58 -20.67 9.86
N GLY A 53 21.75 -21.36 9.07
CA GLY A 53 20.29 -21.29 9.13
C GLY A 53 19.66 -20.08 8.43
N TYR A 54 20.41 -19.35 7.59
CA TYR A 54 19.87 -18.27 6.76
C TYR A 54 20.55 -18.23 5.39
N TYR A 55 19.93 -17.52 4.43
CA TYR A 55 20.42 -17.47 3.06
C TYR A 55 21.30 -16.23 2.83
N VAL A 56 22.47 -16.44 2.21
CA VAL A 56 23.39 -15.35 1.83
C VAL A 56 23.75 -15.44 0.35
N LEU A 57 24.12 -14.29 -0.24
CA LEU A 57 24.58 -14.24 -1.62
C LEU A 57 25.92 -14.99 -1.76
N LYS A 58 25.99 -15.95 -2.70
CA LYS A 58 27.21 -16.69 -3.04
C LYS A 58 28.33 -15.75 -3.46
N GLU A 59 29.56 -16.11 -3.14
CA GLU A 59 30.75 -15.27 -3.37
C GLU A 59 30.89 -14.80 -4.82
N LYS A 60 30.68 -15.68 -5.78
CA LYS A 60 30.79 -15.35 -7.21
C LYS A 60 29.83 -14.27 -7.72
N PHE A 61 28.74 -14.01 -6.98
CA PHE A 61 27.78 -12.96 -7.31
C PHE A 61 27.98 -11.65 -6.51
N ARG A 62 29.03 -11.55 -5.71
CA ARG A 62 29.26 -10.39 -4.82
C ARG A 62 29.91 -9.19 -5.51
N GLN A 63 30.34 -9.32 -6.76
CA GLN A 63 30.91 -8.19 -7.50
C GLN A 63 29.84 -7.13 -7.79
N GLY A 64 30.12 -5.87 -7.44
CA GLY A 64 29.23 -4.73 -7.72
C GLY A 64 27.91 -4.69 -6.93
N ILE A 65 27.83 -5.39 -5.80
CA ILE A 65 26.63 -5.43 -4.96
C ILE A 65 26.36 -4.09 -4.25
N ASN A 66 25.10 -3.85 -3.94
CA ASN A 66 24.68 -2.66 -3.22
C ASN A 66 25.03 -2.72 -1.71
N PRO A 67 25.12 -1.56 -1.01
CA PRO A 67 25.49 -1.53 0.41
C PRO A 67 24.61 -2.37 1.33
N SER A 68 23.31 -2.48 1.03
CA SER A 68 22.39 -3.29 1.87
C SER A 68 22.68 -4.78 1.75
N GLU A 69 23.11 -5.27 0.57
CA GLU A 69 23.55 -6.67 0.40
C GLU A 69 24.84 -6.95 1.17
N LYS A 70 25.77 -5.99 1.23
CA LYS A 70 26.99 -6.15 2.03
C LYS A 70 26.67 -6.43 3.50
N VAL A 71 25.76 -5.64 4.09
CA VAL A 71 25.33 -5.84 5.48
C VAL A 71 24.70 -7.22 5.68
N LYS A 72 23.84 -7.67 4.74
CA LYS A 72 23.21 -9.01 4.82
C LYS A 72 24.20 -10.17 4.73
N ILE A 73 25.32 -9.99 4.03
CA ILE A 73 26.39 -10.99 3.95
C ILE A 73 27.21 -11.05 5.23
N GLU A 74 27.50 -9.89 5.81
CA GLU A 74 28.30 -9.76 7.01
C GLU A 74 27.56 -10.27 8.25
N ARG A 75 26.25 -9.95 8.34
CA ARG A 75 25.42 -10.26 9.53
C ARG A 75 23.97 -10.55 9.13
N GLU A 76 23.44 -11.65 9.65
CA GLU A 76 22.03 -12.00 9.47
C GLU A 76 21.12 -10.95 10.14
N PRO A 77 20.15 -10.36 9.40
CA PRO A 77 19.34 -9.27 9.94
C PRO A 77 18.46 -9.65 11.13
N MET A 78 17.90 -10.87 11.16
CA MET A 78 16.99 -11.30 12.23
C MET A 78 17.68 -11.71 13.51
N LYS A 79 18.99 -12.01 13.49
CA LYS A 79 19.76 -12.30 14.71
C LYS A 79 19.72 -11.14 15.70
N LEU A 80 19.55 -9.91 15.21
CA LEU A 80 19.36 -8.75 16.07
C LEU A 80 18.14 -8.88 17.01
N PHE A 81 17.10 -9.59 16.56
CA PHE A 81 15.92 -9.88 17.37
C PHE A 81 16.05 -11.23 18.10
N MET A 82 16.49 -12.29 17.40
CA MET A 82 16.48 -13.65 17.93
C MET A 82 17.54 -13.90 19.03
N GLU A 83 18.62 -13.14 19.04
CA GLU A 83 19.76 -13.31 19.97
C GLU A 83 19.83 -12.17 21.02
N ASN A 84 18.70 -11.55 21.38
CA ASN A 84 18.60 -10.40 22.30
C ASN A 84 19.47 -9.20 21.91
N GLY A 85 19.85 -9.10 20.63
CA GLY A 85 20.71 -8.01 20.17
C GLY A 85 20.01 -6.64 20.22
N ILE A 86 18.66 -6.60 20.18
CA ILE A 86 17.91 -5.36 20.30
C ILE A 86 17.95 -4.84 21.74
N GLU A 87 17.92 -5.70 22.74
CA GLU A 87 18.03 -5.34 24.17
C GLU A 87 19.41 -4.75 24.48
N GLU A 88 20.47 -5.33 23.91
CA GLU A 88 21.83 -4.79 24.07
C GLU A 88 22.00 -3.45 23.33
N LEU A 89 21.49 -3.36 22.11
CA LEU A 89 21.54 -2.13 21.32
C LEU A 89 20.74 -0.98 21.97
N ALA A 90 19.62 -1.30 22.64
CA ALA A 90 18.76 -0.34 23.33
C ALA A 90 19.40 0.27 24.60
N LYS A 91 20.45 -0.34 25.15
CA LYS A 91 21.21 0.19 26.28
C LYS A 91 22.19 1.30 25.86
N LEU A 92 22.54 1.37 24.58
CA LEU A 92 23.51 2.33 24.06
C LEU A 92 22.85 3.69 23.76
N SER A 93 23.58 4.77 24.04
CA SER A 93 23.21 6.09 23.52
C SER A 93 23.46 6.17 22.00
N MET A 94 22.80 7.13 21.33
CA MET A 94 23.01 7.32 19.88
C MET A 94 24.45 7.75 19.55
N GLU A 95 25.12 8.46 20.49
CA GLU A 95 26.53 8.86 20.38
C GLU A 95 27.48 7.66 20.45
N GLU A 96 27.19 6.68 21.29
CA GLU A 96 27.96 5.43 21.40
C GLU A 96 27.75 4.59 20.13
N ILE A 97 26.51 4.48 19.64
CA ILE A 97 26.17 3.77 18.42
C ILE A 97 26.90 4.35 17.20
N ASP A 98 26.98 5.68 17.09
CA ASP A 98 27.62 6.32 15.96
C ASP A 98 29.15 6.23 15.94
N LYS A 99 29.79 5.88 17.08
CA LYS A 99 31.25 5.65 17.13
C LYS A 99 31.64 4.34 16.44
N GLU A 100 30.77 3.34 16.43
CA GLU A 100 31.05 2.03 15.84
C GLU A 100 30.30 1.83 14.52
N LYS A 101 31.03 1.45 13.46
CA LYS A 101 30.43 1.15 12.15
C LYS A 101 29.39 0.03 12.24
N SER A 102 29.63 -1.00 13.03
CA SER A 102 28.73 -2.14 13.19
C SER A 102 27.38 -1.74 13.79
N SER A 103 27.39 -0.96 14.86
CA SER A 103 26.18 -0.46 15.51
C SER A 103 25.42 0.53 14.61
N LYS A 104 26.15 1.35 13.84
CA LYS A 104 25.55 2.25 12.85
C LYS A 104 24.85 1.48 11.73
N ASP A 105 25.40 0.38 11.23
CA ASP A 105 24.78 -0.47 10.23
C ASP A 105 23.53 -1.18 10.80
N ASP A 106 23.53 -1.51 12.08
CA ASP A 106 22.35 -2.04 12.76
C ASP A 106 21.21 -1.01 12.75
N ILE A 107 21.48 0.22 13.16
CA ILE A 107 20.50 1.31 13.19
C ILE A 107 19.98 1.65 11.78
N ASP A 108 20.86 1.78 10.82
CA ASP A 108 20.49 2.28 9.48
C ASP A 108 19.97 1.20 8.54
N VAL A 109 20.29 -0.07 8.80
CA VAL A 109 19.94 -1.19 7.91
C VAL A 109 19.17 -2.29 8.62
N ARG A 110 19.77 -2.97 9.65
CA ARG A 110 19.20 -4.18 10.25
C ARG A 110 17.93 -3.94 11.05
N LEU A 111 17.80 -2.84 11.77
CA LEU A 111 16.57 -2.48 12.49
C LEU A 111 15.34 -2.37 11.59
N LYS A 112 15.52 -2.15 10.28
CA LYS A 112 14.40 -2.13 9.33
C LYS A 112 13.74 -3.49 9.14
N TRP A 113 14.43 -4.60 9.46
CA TRP A 113 13.81 -5.92 9.53
C TRP A 113 12.83 -6.05 10.70
N LEU A 114 13.09 -5.31 11.78
CA LEU A 114 12.19 -5.17 12.93
C LEU A 114 11.15 -4.06 12.72
N GLY A 115 11.03 -3.53 11.51
CA GLY A 115 10.08 -2.45 11.20
C GLY A 115 10.49 -1.07 11.69
N LEU A 116 11.70 -0.90 12.22
CA LEU A 116 12.21 0.36 12.76
C LEU A 116 13.02 1.13 11.72
N PHE A 117 12.64 2.38 11.48
CA PHE A 117 13.27 3.23 10.48
C PHE A 117 13.78 4.51 11.13
N HIS A 118 15.07 4.62 11.30
CA HIS A 118 15.72 5.82 11.85
C HIS A 118 15.69 6.97 10.85
N ARG A 119 15.59 8.18 11.37
CA ARG A 119 15.53 9.38 10.57
C ARG A 119 16.58 10.40 10.99
N ARG A 120 17.84 10.11 10.67
CA ARG A 120 19.02 10.88 11.10
C ARG A 120 18.93 12.39 10.87
N LYS A 121 18.37 12.83 9.73
CA LYS A 121 18.46 14.25 9.33
C LYS A 121 17.56 15.19 10.13
N HIS A 122 16.39 14.72 10.58
CA HIS A 122 15.35 15.61 11.11
C HIS A 122 14.87 15.21 12.52
N HIS A 123 14.98 13.93 12.87
CA HIS A 123 14.57 13.39 14.17
C HIS A 123 15.61 12.38 14.64
N TYR A 124 16.83 12.86 14.95
CA TYR A 124 17.92 12.03 15.44
C TYR A 124 17.50 11.27 16.70
N GLY A 125 17.77 9.96 16.74
CA GLY A 125 17.35 9.08 17.84
C GLY A 125 15.88 8.67 17.85
N ARG A 126 15.05 9.19 16.92
CA ARG A 126 13.65 8.84 16.77
C ARG A 126 13.41 7.90 15.61
N PHE A 127 12.50 6.96 15.81
CA PHE A 127 12.18 5.94 14.82
C PHE A 127 10.70 5.99 14.42
N MET A 128 10.45 5.62 13.18
CA MET A 128 9.16 5.14 12.76
C MET A 128 9.13 3.63 12.95
N MET A 129 8.10 3.09 13.57
CA MET A 129 7.83 1.67 13.66
C MET A 129 6.66 1.30 12.75
N ARG A 130 6.87 0.31 11.89
CA ARG A 130 5.83 -0.24 11.00
C ARG A 130 5.41 -1.59 11.53
N LEU A 131 4.10 -1.80 11.61
CA LEU A 131 3.53 -3.07 12.07
C LEU A 131 3.26 -4.04 10.91
N LYS A 132 2.74 -5.21 11.23
CA LYS A 132 2.04 -6.12 10.33
C LYS A 132 0.61 -6.30 10.82
N LEU A 133 -0.34 -5.99 9.94
CA LEU A 133 -1.76 -5.99 10.21
C LEU A 133 -2.47 -6.60 9.00
N PRO A 134 -2.49 -7.94 8.88
CA PRO A 134 -3.08 -8.61 7.72
C PRO A 134 -4.53 -8.16 7.52
N ASN A 135 -4.90 -7.90 6.28
CA ASN A 135 -6.23 -7.38 5.89
C ASN A 135 -6.60 -6.02 6.51
N GLY A 136 -5.69 -5.35 7.21
CA GLY A 136 -5.97 -4.08 7.88
C GLY A 136 -6.89 -4.18 9.10
N VAL A 137 -7.15 -5.36 9.61
CA VAL A 137 -8.04 -5.57 10.78
C VAL A 137 -7.26 -5.30 12.07
N THR A 138 -7.79 -4.43 12.92
CA THR A 138 -7.24 -4.12 14.25
C THR A 138 -8.36 -4.06 15.29
N THR A 139 -8.04 -4.45 16.53
CA THR A 139 -8.99 -4.38 17.64
C THR A 139 -8.84 -3.06 18.41
N SER A 140 -9.89 -2.71 19.19
CA SER A 140 -9.85 -1.57 20.10
C SER A 140 -8.70 -1.69 21.13
N ALA A 141 -8.45 -2.89 21.65
CA ALA A 141 -7.33 -3.15 22.57
C ALA A 141 -5.96 -2.88 21.90
N GLN A 142 -5.77 -3.35 20.67
CA GLN A 142 -4.56 -3.09 19.89
C GLN A 142 -4.39 -1.60 19.62
N THR A 143 -5.48 -0.92 19.24
CA THR A 143 -5.47 0.52 18.92
C THR A 143 -5.13 1.35 20.16
N ARG A 144 -5.71 1.04 21.35
CA ARG A 144 -5.36 1.69 22.62
C ARG A 144 -3.91 1.45 23.02
N TYR A 145 -3.41 0.22 22.84
CA TYR A 145 -2.00 -0.03 23.12
C TYR A 145 -1.10 0.87 22.27
N LEU A 146 -1.38 0.98 20.97
CA LEU A 146 -0.60 1.88 20.09
C LEU A 146 -0.76 3.36 20.47
N ALA A 147 -1.95 3.80 20.89
CA ALA A 147 -2.19 5.13 21.42
C ALA A 147 -1.31 5.40 22.65
N SER A 148 -1.25 4.48 23.61
CA SER A 148 -0.41 4.60 24.80
C SER A 148 1.08 4.70 24.49
N VAL A 149 1.55 3.97 23.47
CA VAL A 149 2.94 4.04 23.00
C VAL A 149 3.27 5.43 22.44
N ILE A 150 2.44 5.95 21.53
CA ILE A 150 2.72 7.25 20.89
C ILE A 150 2.53 8.43 21.83
N LYS A 151 1.63 8.34 22.81
CA LYS A 151 1.37 9.34 23.85
C LYS A 151 2.65 9.71 24.61
N LYS A 152 3.49 8.71 24.91
CA LYS A 152 4.79 8.90 25.58
C LYS A 152 5.69 9.92 24.88
N TYR A 153 5.55 10.09 23.57
CA TYR A 153 6.42 10.92 22.73
C TYR A 153 5.83 12.32 22.42
N GLY A 154 4.65 12.65 22.96
CA GLY A 154 4.00 13.95 22.82
C GLY A 154 3.90 14.40 21.35
N LYS A 155 4.33 15.62 21.06
CA LYS A 155 4.27 16.18 19.69
C LYS A 155 5.04 15.39 18.61
N ASP A 156 5.98 14.52 19.01
CA ASP A 156 6.72 13.65 18.10
C ASP A 156 5.99 12.32 17.87
N GLY A 157 4.99 11.99 18.71
CA GLY A 157 4.15 10.81 18.63
C GLY A 157 2.95 11.05 17.72
N CYS A 158 2.76 10.17 16.74
CA CYS A 158 1.54 10.07 15.95
C CYS A 158 1.49 8.72 15.25
N ALA A 159 0.35 8.38 14.67
CA ALA A 159 0.21 7.21 13.82
C ALA A 159 -0.27 7.59 12.42
N ASP A 160 0.07 6.74 11.44
CA ASP A 160 -0.41 6.86 10.06
C ASP A 160 -1.05 5.55 9.61
N VAL A 161 -2.24 5.63 9.04
CA VAL A 161 -2.79 4.58 8.18
C VAL A 161 -2.02 4.58 6.86
N THR A 162 -1.60 3.42 6.39
CA THR A 162 -0.78 3.31 5.17
C THR A 162 -1.57 2.81 3.97
N THR A 163 -1.03 3.01 2.76
CA THR A 163 -1.56 2.43 1.50
C THR A 163 -1.47 0.89 1.43
N ARG A 164 -1.17 0.23 2.54
CA ARG A 164 -1.17 -1.23 2.70
C ARG A 164 -1.94 -1.66 3.95
N GLN A 165 -3.01 -0.94 4.29
CA GLN A 165 -3.91 -1.28 5.40
C GLN A 165 -3.12 -1.54 6.70
N ASN A 166 -2.20 -0.65 7.07
CA ASN A 166 -1.30 -0.93 8.19
C ASN A 166 -1.05 0.30 9.03
N TRP A 167 -0.71 0.12 10.30
CA TRP A 167 -0.25 1.18 11.17
C TRP A 167 1.25 1.44 11.03
N GLN A 168 1.61 2.71 11.04
CA GLN A 168 2.96 3.18 11.29
C GLN A 168 2.93 4.17 12.43
N ILE A 169 3.63 3.90 13.53
CA ILE A 169 3.75 4.81 14.66
C ILE A 169 5.07 5.58 14.63
N ARG A 170 5.08 6.76 15.19
CA ARG A 170 6.19 7.74 15.16
C ARG A 170 6.66 8.10 16.56
N GLY A 171 7.87 8.65 16.62
CA GLY A 171 8.46 9.16 17.86
C GLY A 171 9.21 8.12 18.68
N VAL A 172 9.14 6.84 18.31
CA VAL A 172 9.74 5.73 19.07
C VAL A 172 11.23 5.97 19.33
N GLU A 173 11.65 5.85 20.58
CA GLU A 173 13.06 5.86 20.99
C GLU A 173 13.60 4.44 21.08
N LEU A 174 14.90 4.26 20.76
CA LEU A 174 15.51 2.93 20.73
C LEU A 174 15.45 2.22 22.09
N ARG A 175 15.67 2.96 23.18
CA ARG A 175 15.64 2.43 24.56
C ARG A 175 14.27 1.84 24.95
N ASP A 176 13.18 2.28 24.31
CA ASP A 176 11.82 1.81 24.61
C ASP A 176 11.42 0.60 23.76
N VAL A 177 12.20 0.28 22.72
CA VAL A 177 11.83 -0.76 21.74
C VAL A 177 11.63 -2.13 22.38
N PRO A 178 12.49 -2.63 23.30
CA PRO A 178 12.27 -3.94 23.92
C PRO A 178 10.92 -4.05 24.63
N GLU A 179 10.53 -3.02 25.41
CA GLU A 179 9.23 -2.96 26.07
C GLU A 179 8.07 -2.89 25.09
N ILE A 180 8.21 -2.07 24.04
CA ILE A 180 7.19 -1.95 22.99
C ILE A 180 7.00 -3.29 22.27
N LEU A 181 8.07 -4.02 21.95
CA LEU A 181 7.97 -5.35 21.30
C LEU A 181 7.23 -6.36 22.18
N LYS A 182 7.48 -6.33 23.50
CA LYS A 182 6.77 -7.18 24.47
C LYS A 182 5.27 -6.83 24.49
N GLY A 183 4.91 -5.57 24.64
CA GLY A 183 3.52 -5.16 24.66
C GLY A 183 2.79 -5.39 23.31
N LEU A 184 3.48 -5.26 22.17
CA LEU A 184 2.92 -5.66 20.88
C LEU A 184 2.55 -7.15 20.87
N ALA A 185 3.44 -8.02 21.39
CA ALA A 185 3.19 -9.46 21.46
C ALA A 185 1.99 -9.78 22.37
N GLU A 186 1.85 -9.07 23.51
CA GLU A 186 0.74 -9.24 24.46
C GLU A 186 -0.63 -8.92 23.82
N VAL A 187 -0.68 -7.94 22.91
CA VAL A 187 -1.92 -7.61 22.18
C VAL A 187 -2.03 -8.33 20.82
N GLY A 188 -1.14 -9.29 20.53
CA GLY A 188 -1.18 -10.07 19.29
C GLY A 188 -0.76 -9.29 18.03
N LEU A 189 0.12 -8.29 18.18
CA LEU A 189 0.71 -7.53 17.08
C LEU A 189 2.20 -7.85 16.90
N THR A 190 2.73 -7.53 15.74
CA THR A 190 4.17 -7.60 15.45
C THR A 190 4.61 -6.52 14.48
N CYS A 191 5.87 -6.13 14.58
CA CYS A 191 6.55 -5.30 13.59
C CYS A 191 7.62 -6.08 12.80
N LEU A 192 7.82 -7.36 13.13
CA LEU A 192 8.84 -8.19 12.50
C LEU A 192 8.64 -8.33 11.00
N GLN A 193 9.75 -8.28 10.26
CA GLN A 193 9.80 -8.41 8.80
C GLN A 193 8.86 -7.44 8.05
N SER A 194 8.48 -6.30 8.66
CA SER A 194 7.61 -5.31 8.03
C SER A 194 8.37 -4.28 7.16
N GLY A 195 9.68 -4.29 7.21
CA GLY A 195 10.56 -3.35 6.51
C GLY A 195 11.64 -3.99 5.65
N MET A 196 12.44 -3.19 5.00
CA MET A 196 13.59 -3.56 4.15
C MET A 196 13.24 -4.61 3.07
N ASP A 197 14.08 -5.63 2.88
CA ASP A 197 13.97 -6.64 1.82
C ASP A 197 13.15 -7.85 2.30
N ASN A 198 11.92 -7.58 2.69
CA ASN A 198 10.95 -8.53 3.21
C ASN A 198 9.60 -8.41 2.50
N VAL A 199 8.73 -9.36 2.75
CA VAL A 199 7.32 -9.32 2.39
C VAL A 199 6.61 -8.26 3.22
N ARG A 200 5.86 -7.38 2.57
CA ARG A 200 5.04 -6.36 3.22
C ARG A 200 3.74 -6.95 3.76
N ASN A 201 2.97 -6.11 4.47
CA ASN A 201 1.67 -6.50 4.98
C ASN A 201 0.80 -7.10 3.87
N PRO A 202 0.24 -8.32 4.04
CA PRO A 202 -0.74 -8.87 3.11
C PRO A 202 -2.01 -8.01 3.11
N VAL A 203 -2.44 -7.57 1.93
CA VAL A 203 -3.63 -6.74 1.72
C VAL A 203 -4.81 -7.61 1.32
N GLY A 204 -5.99 -7.29 1.83
CA GLY A 204 -7.25 -7.93 1.46
C GLY A 204 -8.41 -6.93 1.40
N ASN A 205 -9.63 -7.41 1.18
CA ASN A 205 -10.82 -6.56 1.17
C ASN A 205 -11.07 -5.98 2.57
N PRO A 206 -11.16 -4.66 2.76
CA PRO A 206 -11.46 -4.08 4.07
C PRO A 206 -12.87 -4.43 4.57
N LEU A 207 -13.78 -4.80 3.66
CA LEU A 207 -15.14 -5.26 3.99
C LEU A 207 -15.27 -6.79 4.11
N ALA A 208 -14.14 -7.52 4.16
CA ALA A 208 -14.15 -8.98 4.26
C ALA A 208 -15.03 -9.47 5.42
N GLY A 209 -15.93 -10.41 5.14
CA GLY A 209 -16.87 -10.98 6.08
C GLY A 209 -18.11 -10.13 6.38
N ILE A 210 -18.23 -8.92 5.84
CA ILE A 210 -19.38 -8.02 6.07
C ILE A 210 -20.00 -7.47 4.78
N ASP A 211 -19.32 -7.59 3.65
CA ASP A 211 -19.78 -7.07 2.36
C ASP A 211 -20.94 -7.92 1.80
N PRO A 212 -22.10 -7.32 1.45
CA PRO A 212 -23.18 -8.05 0.78
C PRO A 212 -22.77 -8.64 -0.57
N ASP A 213 -21.82 -8.00 -1.28
CA ASP A 213 -21.33 -8.38 -2.60
C ASP A 213 -19.96 -9.07 -2.55
N GLU A 214 -19.59 -9.62 -1.40
CA GLU A 214 -18.31 -10.29 -1.21
C GLU A 214 -18.15 -11.53 -2.09
N ILE A 215 -17.03 -11.63 -2.79
CA ILE A 215 -16.67 -12.84 -3.55
C ILE A 215 -16.13 -13.90 -2.57
N VAL A 216 -15.22 -13.49 -1.70
CA VAL A 216 -14.60 -14.35 -0.68
C VAL A 216 -14.11 -13.51 0.49
N ASP A 217 -14.25 -14.05 1.70
CA ASP A 217 -13.60 -13.49 2.90
C ASP A 217 -12.09 -13.66 2.80
N THR A 218 -11.36 -12.54 2.64
CA THR A 218 -9.91 -12.55 2.45
C THR A 218 -9.11 -12.66 3.75
N ARG A 219 -9.74 -12.49 4.92
CA ARG A 219 -9.07 -12.51 6.23
C ARG A 219 -8.37 -13.83 6.56
N PRO A 220 -8.97 -15.01 6.33
CA PRO A 220 -8.27 -16.28 6.56
C PRO A 220 -6.97 -16.38 5.75
N TYR A 221 -6.99 -16.03 4.47
CA TYR A 221 -5.84 -16.13 3.58
C TYR A 221 -4.74 -15.14 3.94
N THR A 222 -5.08 -13.87 4.18
CA THR A 222 -4.09 -12.85 4.58
C THR A 222 -3.45 -13.16 5.93
N ASN A 223 -4.22 -13.74 6.87
CA ASN A 223 -3.70 -14.22 8.16
C ASN A 223 -2.74 -15.40 7.99
N LEU A 224 -3.11 -16.42 7.22
CA LEU A 224 -2.23 -17.56 6.91
C LEU A 224 -0.92 -17.10 6.24
N LEU A 225 -1.02 -16.19 5.27
CA LEU A 225 0.16 -15.59 4.63
C LEU A 225 1.03 -14.85 5.65
N SER A 226 0.44 -14.05 6.55
CA SER A 226 1.18 -13.32 7.57
C SER A 226 1.86 -14.24 8.58
N GLN A 227 1.18 -15.29 9.02
CA GLN A 227 1.71 -16.31 9.91
C GLN A 227 2.89 -17.05 9.26
N PHE A 228 2.77 -17.45 8.02
CA PHE A 228 3.84 -18.08 7.25
C PHE A 228 5.05 -17.12 7.11
N ILE A 229 4.83 -15.88 6.66
CA ILE A 229 5.89 -14.89 6.42
C ILE A 229 6.69 -14.60 7.69
N THR A 230 6.06 -14.57 8.85
CA THR A 230 6.69 -14.23 10.13
C THR A 230 7.00 -15.44 11.00
N SER A 231 6.73 -16.66 10.53
CA SER A 231 6.82 -17.86 11.35
C SER A 231 6.07 -17.71 12.69
N ASN A 232 4.80 -17.29 12.62
CA ASN A 232 3.97 -16.99 13.80
C ASN A 232 4.64 -16.01 14.78
N PHE A 233 5.13 -14.88 14.24
CA PHE A 233 5.77 -13.78 14.97
C PHE A 233 7.15 -14.10 15.59
N ARG A 234 7.74 -15.25 15.24
CA ARG A 234 9.08 -15.65 15.70
C ARG A 234 10.20 -15.17 14.77
N GLY A 235 9.84 -14.69 13.58
CA GLY A 235 10.78 -14.42 12.51
C GLY A 235 11.01 -15.63 11.61
N ASN A 236 11.08 -15.42 10.30
CA ASN A 236 11.28 -16.49 9.31
C ASN A 236 12.62 -16.29 8.57
N PRO A 237 13.69 -17.00 8.99
CA PRO A 237 15.02 -16.84 8.39
C PRO A 237 15.05 -17.17 6.89
N ASP A 238 14.18 -18.07 6.41
CA ASP A 238 14.11 -18.44 5.00
C ASP A 238 13.70 -17.26 4.10
N LEU A 239 12.98 -16.27 4.66
CA LEU A 239 12.43 -15.12 3.93
C LEU A 239 13.09 -13.78 4.30
N THR A 240 14.10 -13.78 5.16
CA THR A 240 14.76 -12.53 5.60
C THR A 240 15.71 -11.94 4.58
N ASN A 241 16.11 -12.71 3.57
CA ASN A 241 17.03 -12.25 2.53
C ASN A 241 16.42 -12.31 1.13
N LEU A 242 15.34 -11.56 0.89
CA LEU A 242 14.86 -11.32 -0.47
C LEU A 242 15.76 -10.28 -1.18
N PRO A 243 15.81 -10.27 -2.54
CA PRO A 243 16.52 -9.24 -3.28
C PRO A 243 16.02 -7.81 -3.01
N ARG A 244 14.70 -7.66 -2.74
CA ARG A 244 14.00 -6.39 -2.47
C ARG A 244 12.68 -6.63 -1.75
N LYS A 245 12.03 -5.53 -1.29
CA LYS A 245 10.64 -5.56 -0.77
C LYS A 245 9.71 -6.28 -1.74
N TRP A 246 8.75 -7.00 -1.20
CA TRP A 246 7.77 -7.75 -1.97
C TRP A 246 6.36 -7.56 -1.39
N ASN A 247 5.36 -7.45 -2.25
CA ASN A 247 3.99 -7.11 -1.89
C ASN A 247 3.04 -8.23 -2.31
N VAL A 248 2.02 -8.49 -1.50
CA VAL A 248 0.98 -9.49 -1.81
C VAL A 248 -0.39 -8.94 -1.44
N CYS A 249 -1.40 -9.31 -2.25
CA CYS A 249 -2.80 -9.11 -1.92
C CYS A 249 -3.63 -10.34 -2.29
N VAL A 250 -4.77 -10.46 -1.60
CA VAL A 250 -5.84 -11.42 -1.90
C VAL A 250 -7.08 -10.60 -2.24
N VAL A 251 -7.60 -10.76 -3.44
CA VAL A 251 -8.78 -10.04 -3.90
C VAL A 251 -10.04 -10.72 -3.39
N GLY A 252 -10.95 -9.95 -2.82
CA GLY A 252 -12.24 -10.42 -2.33
C GLY A 252 -13.41 -9.59 -2.83
N SER A 253 -13.15 -8.50 -3.57
CA SER A 253 -14.14 -7.55 -4.06
C SER A 253 -14.19 -7.48 -5.60
N HIS A 254 -15.35 -7.15 -6.15
CA HIS A 254 -15.51 -6.97 -7.60
C HIS A 254 -14.83 -5.69 -8.12
N ASP A 255 -14.70 -4.66 -7.30
CA ASP A 255 -14.10 -3.37 -7.66
C ASP A 255 -12.57 -3.35 -7.54
N LEU A 256 -11.95 -4.48 -7.20
CA LEU A 256 -10.49 -4.63 -7.07
C LEU A 256 -9.86 -3.57 -6.15
N TYR A 257 -10.53 -3.28 -5.04
CA TYR A 257 -10.11 -2.25 -4.09
C TYR A 257 -8.72 -2.52 -3.50
N GLU A 258 -8.30 -3.77 -3.51
CA GLU A 258 -7.00 -4.27 -3.03
C GLU A 258 -5.82 -3.86 -3.94
N HIS A 259 -6.09 -3.26 -5.10
CA HIS A 259 -5.11 -2.86 -6.11
C HIS A 259 -4.18 -4.02 -6.58
N PRO A 260 -4.72 -5.14 -7.10
CA PRO A 260 -3.93 -6.33 -7.45
C PRO A 260 -2.82 -6.05 -8.46
N HIS A 261 -3.05 -5.16 -9.42
CA HIS A 261 -2.13 -4.87 -10.52
C HIS A 261 -0.80 -4.20 -10.09
N ILE A 262 -0.69 -3.73 -8.84
CA ILE A 262 0.54 -3.11 -8.32
C ILE A 262 1.21 -3.92 -7.21
N ASN A 263 0.85 -5.20 -7.07
CA ASN A 263 1.44 -6.15 -6.13
C ASN A 263 2.37 -7.12 -6.86
N ASP A 264 3.41 -7.60 -6.18
CA ASP A 264 4.33 -8.61 -6.73
C ASP A 264 3.62 -9.96 -6.90
N LEU A 265 2.63 -10.26 -6.07
CA LEU A 265 1.70 -11.38 -6.23
C LEU A 265 0.29 -10.94 -5.86
N ALA A 266 -0.69 -11.29 -6.70
CA ALA A 266 -2.10 -11.10 -6.39
C ALA A 266 -2.88 -12.40 -6.66
N TYR A 267 -3.74 -12.76 -5.72
CA TYR A 267 -4.67 -13.88 -5.81
C TYR A 267 -6.02 -13.35 -6.28
N MET A 268 -6.46 -13.77 -7.48
CA MET A 268 -7.69 -13.35 -8.16
C MET A 268 -8.71 -14.48 -8.08
N PRO A 269 -9.86 -14.33 -7.38
CA PRO A 269 -10.79 -15.43 -7.15
C PRO A 269 -11.36 -15.99 -8.45
N ALA A 270 -11.28 -17.30 -8.61
CA ALA A 270 -11.77 -18.04 -9.77
C ALA A 270 -12.20 -19.46 -9.39
N MET A 271 -13.20 -20.00 -10.07
CA MET A 271 -13.57 -21.42 -9.98
C MET A 271 -12.78 -22.22 -10.99
N ARG A 272 -12.57 -23.52 -10.72
CA ARG A 272 -12.06 -24.49 -11.67
C ARG A 272 -12.62 -25.86 -11.38
N ASP A 273 -13.33 -26.42 -12.33
CA ASP A 273 -13.94 -27.76 -12.19
C ASP A 273 -14.76 -27.91 -10.89
N GLY A 274 -15.54 -26.87 -10.53
CA GLY A 274 -16.34 -26.84 -9.28
C GLY A 274 -15.53 -26.60 -8.00
N ARG A 275 -14.22 -26.40 -8.08
CA ARG A 275 -13.35 -26.06 -6.94
C ARG A 275 -13.09 -24.56 -6.87
N PHE A 276 -13.20 -23.98 -5.69
CA PHE A 276 -12.81 -22.59 -5.45
C PHE A 276 -11.28 -22.45 -5.31
N GLY A 277 -10.75 -21.39 -5.89
CA GLY A 277 -9.34 -21.05 -5.83
C GLY A 277 -9.06 -19.69 -6.43
N PHE A 278 -7.84 -19.51 -6.93
CA PHE A 278 -7.36 -18.22 -7.41
C PHE A 278 -6.53 -18.35 -8.69
N ASN A 279 -6.84 -17.52 -9.67
CA ASN A 279 -5.91 -17.14 -10.72
C ASN A 279 -4.84 -16.20 -10.16
N LEU A 280 -3.69 -16.09 -10.81
CA LEU A 280 -2.53 -15.39 -10.26
C LEU A 280 -2.04 -14.27 -11.18
N LEU A 281 -1.84 -13.07 -10.60
CA LEU A 281 -1.08 -12.00 -11.22
C LEU A 281 0.28 -11.84 -10.52
N VAL A 282 1.34 -11.60 -11.29
CA VAL A 282 2.70 -11.47 -10.77
C VAL A 282 3.44 -10.25 -11.29
N GLY A 283 4.32 -9.68 -10.46
CA GLY A 283 5.33 -8.72 -10.86
C GLY A 283 4.92 -7.24 -10.82
N GLY A 284 3.73 -6.87 -10.34
CA GLY A 284 3.33 -5.48 -10.20
C GLY A 284 4.18 -4.73 -9.18
N PHE A 285 4.67 -3.53 -9.53
CA PHE A 285 5.51 -2.74 -8.62
C PHE A 285 5.73 -1.30 -9.05
N PHE A 286 6.18 -0.50 -8.08
CA PHE A 286 6.70 0.85 -8.29
C PHE A 286 8.15 0.97 -7.83
N SER A 287 8.97 1.67 -8.62
CA SER A 287 10.33 2.06 -8.27
C SER A 287 10.77 3.32 -9.02
N PRO A 288 11.88 3.98 -8.61
CA PRO A 288 12.34 5.21 -9.24
C PRO A 288 12.63 5.09 -10.74
N LYS A 289 12.99 3.91 -11.22
CA LYS A 289 13.37 3.71 -12.64
C LYS A 289 12.29 3.04 -13.48
N ARG A 290 11.36 2.36 -12.85
CA ARG A 290 10.30 1.63 -13.56
C ARG A 290 9.10 1.42 -12.64
N CYS A 291 7.93 1.64 -13.20
CA CYS A 291 6.67 1.16 -12.67
C CYS A 291 6.11 0.12 -13.66
N ALA A 292 5.54 -0.95 -13.16
CA ALA A 292 4.93 -1.97 -14.01
C ALA A 292 3.69 -2.54 -13.32
N GLU A 293 2.68 -2.82 -14.12
CA GLU A 293 1.53 -3.58 -13.70
C GLU A 293 1.86 -5.08 -13.67
N ALA A 294 1.19 -5.81 -12.78
CA ALA A 294 1.29 -7.26 -12.71
C ALA A 294 0.73 -7.89 -14.00
N VAL A 295 1.30 -9.03 -14.36
CA VAL A 295 0.88 -9.82 -15.52
C VAL A 295 0.35 -11.19 -15.07
N PRO A 296 -0.56 -11.83 -15.83
CA PRO A 296 -0.99 -13.20 -15.56
C PRO A 296 0.22 -14.16 -15.51
N LEU A 297 0.25 -15.04 -14.50
CA LEU A 297 1.22 -16.13 -14.41
C LEU A 297 0.80 -17.34 -15.25
N ASP A 298 -0.39 -17.33 -15.80
CA ASP A 298 -1.04 -18.49 -16.42
C ASP A 298 -1.09 -19.68 -15.45
N ALA A 299 -1.62 -19.41 -14.26
CA ALA A 299 -1.70 -20.38 -13.19
C ALA A 299 -2.95 -20.18 -12.34
N TRP A 300 -3.52 -21.28 -11.89
CA TRP A 300 -4.58 -21.35 -10.89
C TRP A 300 -4.15 -22.24 -9.74
N VAL A 301 -4.54 -21.87 -8.52
CA VAL A 301 -4.33 -22.66 -7.31
C VAL A 301 -5.61 -22.83 -6.51
N SER A 302 -5.77 -23.97 -5.86
CA SER A 302 -6.82 -24.17 -4.88
C SER A 302 -6.64 -23.25 -3.67
N ALA A 303 -7.70 -23.05 -2.90
CA ALA A 303 -7.66 -22.28 -1.66
C ALA A 303 -6.60 -22.81 -0.66
N ASP A 304 -6.37 -24.12 -0.63
CA ASP A 304 -5.40 -24.77 0.25
C ASP A 304 -3.95 -24.52 -0.16
N ASP A 305 -3.72 -24.24 -1.44
CA ASP A 305 -2.39 -24.01 -2.01
C ASP A 305 -1.92 -22.54 -1.99
N VAL A 306 -2.68 -21.64 -1.37
CA VAL A 306 -2.32 -20.21 -1.27
C VAL A 306 -0.96 -20.02 -0.60
N VAL A 307 -0.70 -20.64 0.55
CA VAL A 307 0.60 -20.54 1.24
C VAL A 307 1.71 -21.33 0.52
N PRO A 308 1.52 -22.58 0.09
CA PRO A 308 2.49 -23.30 -0.74
C PRO A 308 2.94 -22.52 -1.98
N LEU A 309 1.99 -21.91 -2.71
CA LEU A 309 2.35 -21.08 -3.86
C LEU A 309 3.14 -19.83 -3.45
N CYS A 310 2.70 -19.09 -2.43
CA CYS A 310 3.44 -17.94 -1.94
C CYS A 310 4.88 -18.30 -1.60
N LYS A 311 5.09 -19.43 -0.92
CA LYS A 311 6.41 -19.97 -0.62
C LYS A 311 7.22 -20.22 -1.90
N ALA A 312 6.67 -20.95 -2.86
CA ALA A 312 7.34 -21.29 -4.12
C ALA A 312 7.75 -20.02 -4.91
N VAL A 313 6.89 -19.01 -4.98
CA VAL A 313 7.18 -17.71 -5.63
C VAL A 313 8.29 -16.96 -4.88
N LEU A 314 8.22 -16.90 -3.55
CA LEU A 314 9.23 -16.21 -2.72
C LEU A 314 10.60 -16.89 -2.78
N GLU A 315 10.64 -18.22 -2.76
CA GLU A 315 11.88 -18.98 -2.91
C GLU A 315 12.48 -18.81 -4.31
N THR A 316 11.66 -18.84 -5.36
CA THR A 316 12.11 -18.53 -6.73
C THR A 316 12.75 -17.15 -6.80
N TYR A 317 12.10 -16.15 -6.21
CA TYR A 317 12.61 -14.79 -6.19
C TYR A 317 13.85 -14.62 -5.30
N ARG A 318 13.89 -15.24 -4.11
CA ARG A 318 15.04 -15.25 -3.21
C ARG A 318 16.28 -15.84 -3.89
N ASP A 319 16.10 -17.01 -4.53
CA ASP A 319 17.19 -17.80 -5.07
C ASP A 319 17.73 -17.22 -6.39
N LEU A 320 16.85 -16.78 -7.27
CA LEU A 320 17.21 -16.39 -8.65
C LEU A 320 17.24 -14.88 -8.88
N GLY A 321 16.64 -14.07 -7.99
CA GLY A 321 16.52 -12.63 -8.16
C GLY A 321 17.89 -11.92 -8.18
N PHE A 322 18.02 -10.92 -9.06
CA PHE A 322 19.23 -10.12 -9.17
C PHE A 322 19.45 -9.23 -7.93
N ARG A 323 20.71 -9.08 -7.47
CA ARG A 323 21.07 -8.37 -6.23
C ARG A 323 22.11 -7.27 -6.38
N GLY A 324 22.61 -7.02 -7.57
CA GLY A 324 23.62 -5.98 -7.84
C GLY A 324 23.04 -4.56 -7.70
N ASN A 325 22.46 -4.05 -8.76
CA ASN A 325 21.85 -2.72 -8.75
C ASN A 325 20.49 -2.73 -8.08
N ARG A 326 20.37 -2.08 -6.90
CA ARG A 326 19.16 -2.05 -6.08
C ARG A 326 17.90 -1.51 -6.79
N GLN A 327 18.05 -0.75 -7.87
CA GLN A 327 16.93 -0.25 -8.67
C GLN A 327 16.40 -1.29 -9.67
N LYS A 328 17.11 -2.40 -9.88
CA LYS A 328 16.76 -3.50 -10.78
C LYS A 328 16.56 -4.83 -10.05
N THR A 329 16.19 -4.81 -8.78
CA THR A 329 16.08 -6.01 -7.92
C THR A 329 14.64 -6.41 -7.60
N ARG A 330 13.59 -5.72 -8.12
CA ARG A 330 12.19 -6.14 -7.93
C ARG A 330 11.90 -7.38 -8.78
N MET A 331 10.88 -8.16 -8.37
CA MET A 331 10.57 -9.46 -8.97
C MET A 331 10.30 -9.41 -10.48
N MET A 332 9.68 -8.35 -11.00
CA MET A 332 9.44 -8.17 -12.43
C MET A 332 10.74 -8.20 -13.26
N TRP A 333 11.88 -7.77 -12.70
CA TRP A 333 13.16 -7.88 -13.42
C TRP A 333 13.61 -9.34 -13.61
N LEU A 334 13.27 -10.23 -12.64
CA LEU A 334 13.48 -11.66 -12.80
C LEU A 334 12.51 -12.27 -13.80
N ILE A 335 11.25 -11.81 -13.80
CA ILE A 335 10.25 -12.24 -14.79
C ILE A 335 10.68 -11.83 -16.20
N ASP A 336 11.21 -10.61 -16.37
CA ASP A 336 11.76 -10.18 -17.68
C ASP A 336 12.95 -11.03 -18.13
N GLU A 337 13.82 -11.45 -17.19
CA GLU A 337 15.01 -12.28 -17.47
C GLU A 337 14.62 -13.70 -17.93
N LEU A 338 13.61 -14.29 -17.27
CA LEU A 338 13.17 -15.69 -17.52
C LEU A 338 12.07 -15.79 -18.59
N GLY A 339 11.34 -14.73 -18.83
CA GLY A 339 10.00 -14.79 -19.42
C GLY A 339 8.97 -15.39 -18.45
N ILE A 340 7.68 -15.19 -18.75
CA ILE A 340 6.61 -15.65 -17.83
C ILE A 340 6.58 -17.18 -17.70
N GLU A 341 6.75 -17.93 -18.79
CA GLU A 341 6.80 -19.38 -18.78
C GLU A 341 8.03 -19.93 -18.05
N GLY A 342 9.20 -19.30 -18.22
CA GLY A 342 10.40 -19.65 -17.47
C GLY A 342 10.22 -19.40 -15.97
N PHE A 343 9.65 -18.25 -15.59
CA PHE A 343 9.36 -17.95 -14.20
C PHE A 343 8.34 -18.94 -13.61
N ARG A 344 7.24 -19.23 -14.35
CA ARG A 344 6.26 -20.25 -13.96
C ARG A 344 6.91 -21.63 -13.74
N SER A 345 7.79 -22.05 -14.64
CA SER A 345 8.51 -23.32 -14.54
C SER A 345 9.39 -23.41 -13.27
N GLU A 346 10.05 -22.31 -12.89
CA GLU A 346 10.84 -22.24 -11.67
C GLU A 346 9.96 -22.28 -10.40
N VAL A 347 8.75 -21.67 -10.44
CA VAL A 347 7.77 -21.78 -9.35
C VAL A 347 7.26 -23.21 -9.23
N VAL A 348 6.92 -23.87 -10.33
CA VAL A 348 6.46 -25.28 -10.35
C VAL A 348 7.47 -26.22 -9.69
N LYS A 349 8.77 -26.06 -9.95
CA LYS A 349 9.83 -26.88 -9.32
C LYS A 349 9.83 -26.80 -7.79
N ARG A 350 9.32 -25.70 -7.22
CA ARG A 350 9.27 -25.43 -5.77
C ARG A 350 7.90 -25.71 -5.13
N MET A 351 6.89 -26.02 -5.95
CA MET A 351 5.61 -26.50 -5.42
C MET A 351 5.78 -27.91 -4.83
N PRO A 352 5.06 -28.26 -3.72
CA PRO A 352 5.21 -29.55 -3.05
C PRO A 352 5.00 -30.75 -3.97
N HIS A 353 4.09 -30.63 -4.93
CA HIS A 353 3.73 -31.68 -5.89
C HIS A 353 4.35 -31.48 -7.27
N GLN A 354 5.20 -30.44 -7.44
CA GLN A 354 5.92 -30.12 -8.69
C GLN A 354 5.01 -29.98 -9.93
N TRP A 355 3.80 -29.53 -9.74
CA TRP A 355 2.87 -29.15 -10.80
C TRP A 355 2.04 -27.93 -10.39
N LEU A 356 1.44 -27.27 -11.38
CA LEU A 356 0.60 -26.09 -11.19
C LEU A 356 -0.41 -26.04 -12.34
N GLU A 357 -1.68 -25.93 -12.01
CA GLU A 357 -2.74 -25.82 -13.01
C GLU A 357 -2.60 -24.54 -13.81
N ARG A 358 -3.07 -24.54 -15.07
CA ARG A 358 -3.13 -23.34 -15.90
C ARG A 358 -4.28 -22.43 -15.41
N GLU A 359 -4.22 -21.16 -15.77
CA GLU A 359 -5.25 -20.18 -15.45
C GLU A 359 -6.65 -20.69 -15.79
N SER A 360 -7.61 -20.45 -14.90
CA SER A 360 -9.02 -20.79 -15.15
C SER A 360 -9.71 -19.67 -15.91
N SER A 361 -10.60 -20.04 -16.81
CA SER A 361 -11.51 -19.10 -17.50
C SER A 361 -12.76 -18.75 -16.67
N GLU A 362 -12.95 -19.38 -15.50
CA GLU A 362 -14.12 -19.19 -14.64
C GLU A 362 -13.85 -18.09 -13.59
N ASP A 363 -13.53 -16.87 -14.06
CA ASP A 363 -13.33 -15.71 -13.18
C ASP A 363 -14.60 -15.39 -12.39
N LEU A 364 -14.45 -15.13 -11.09
CA LEU A 364 -15.55 -14.70 -10.22
C LEU A 364 -15.72 -13.19 -10.18
N ILE A 365 -14.74 -12.42 -10.66
CA ILE A 365 -14.77 -10.97 -10.69
C ILE A 365 -15.63 -10.49 -11.86
N LYS A 366 -16.66 -9.69 -11.55
CA LYS A 366 -17.53 -9.08 -12.57
C LYS A 366 -16.78 -7.91 -13.26
N LYS A 367 -16.55 -8.00 -14.57
CA LYS A 367 -15.79 -7.00 -15.35
C LYS A 367 -16.44 -5.61 -15.41
N GLN A 368 -17.75 -5.50 -15.25
CA GLN A 368 -18.51 -4.25 -15.29
C GLN A 368 -18.95 -3.81 -13.91
N TRP A 369 -18.05 -3.81 -12.95
CA TRP A 369 -18.32 -3.37 -11.59
C TRP A 369 -17.70 -1.99 -11.35
N GLU A 370 -18.52 -1.01 -10.97
CA GLU A 370 -18.02 0.31 -10.61
C GLU A 370 -17.37 0.29 -9.22
N ARG A 371 -16.34 1.11 -9.05
CA ARG A 371 -15.69 1.28 -7.75
C ARG A 371 -16.66 1.95 -6.78
N ARG A 372 -16.87 1.31 -5.64
CA ARG A 372 -17.80 1.76 -4.61
C ARG A 372 -17.21 2.91 -3.78
N ASP A 373 -18.10 3.72 -3.24
CA ASP A 373 -17.79 4.66 -2.15
C ASP A 373 -17.84 3.88 -0.82
N TYR A 374 -16.76 3.91 -0.07
CA TYR A 374 -16.63 3.24 1.23
C TYR A 374 -16.91 4.19 2.41
N PHE A 375 -17.13 5.48 2.16
CA PHE A 375 -17.45 6.47 3.18
C PHE A 375 -18.94 6.49 3.50
N GLY A 376 -19.25 6.90 4.75
CA GLY A 376 -20.63 6.97 5.21
C GLY A 376 -21.17 5.65 5.70
N VAL A 377 -22.48 5.57 5.78
CA VAL A 377 -23.24 4.43 6.32
C VAL A 377 -23.60 3.48 5.20
N HIS A 378 -23.24 2.21 5.34
CA HIS A 378 -23.60 1.17 4.37
C HIS A 378 -24.07 -0.10 5.08
N PRO A 379 -25.06 -0.80 4.51
CA PRO A 379 -25.54 -2.06 5.06
C PRO A 379 -24.46 -3.14 4.95
N GLN A 380 -24.46 -4.07 5.90
CA GLN A 380 -23.69 -5.30 5.85
C GLN A 380 -24.53 -6.47 5.35
N LYS A 381 -23.88 -7.60 5.01
CA LYS A 381 -24.60 -8.85 4.73
C LYS A 381 -25.34 -9.44 5.95
N GLN A 382 -24.90 -9.06 7.16
CA GLN A 382 -25.61 -9.38 8.40
C GLN A 382 -26.80 -8.44 8.55
N GLU A 383 -28.01 -9.00 8.55
CA GLU A 383 -29.24 -8.24 8.72
C GLU A 383 -29.25 -7.45 10.04
N GLY A 384 -29.69 -6.20 9.99
CA GLY A 384 -29.74 -5.32 11.17
C GLY A 384 -28.43 -4.60 11.50
N PHE A 385 -27.35 -4.85 10.73
CA PHE A 385 -26.04 -4.23 10.93
C PHE A 385 -25.59 -3.41 9.72
N SER A 386 -24.82 -2.37 10.03
CA SER A 386 -24.15 -1.52 9.05
C SER A 386 -22.68 -1.30 9.44
N TYR A 387 -21.88 -0.84 8.47
CA TYR A 387 -20.58 -0.26 8.76
C TYR A 387 -20.58 1.24 8.47
N VAL A 388 -19.66 1.97 9.11
CA VAL A 388 -19.44 3.39 8.85
C VAL A 388 -18.00 3.62 8.42
N GLY A 389 -17.81 4.12 7.19
CA GLY A 389 -16.52 4.51 6.67
C GLY A 389 -16.19 5.96 7.02
N LEU A 390 -15.02 6.19 7.59
CA LEU A 390 -14.54 7.47 8.09
C LEU A 390 -13.36 7.98 7.26
N HIS A 391 -13.42 9.24 6.87
CA HIS A 391 -12.29 9.93 6.26
C HIS A 391 -11.25 10.30 7.32
N ILE A 392 -10.05 9.78 7.17
CA ILE A 392 -8.91 10.14 7.99
C ILE A 392 -8.01 11.04 7.16
N PRO A 393 -7.96 12.36 7.42
CA PRO A 393 -7.20 13.30 6.59
C PRO A 393 -5.76 12.83 6.36
N VAL A 394 -5.45 12.49 5.11
CA VAL A 394 -4.16 11.90 4.68
C VAL A 394 -3.66 10.75 5.56
N GLY A 395 -4.57 10.05 6.24
CA GLY A 395 -4.29 8.89 7.10
C GLY A 395 -3.58 9.21 8.41
N ARG A 396 -3.52 10.47 8.87
CA ARG A 396 -2.83 10.87 10.11
C ARG A 396 -3.77 10.88 11.31
N VAL A 397 -3.37 10.21 12.42
CA VAL A 397 -4.09 10.21 13.71
C VAL A 397 -3.15 10.51 14.87
N GLN A 398 -3.67 11.19 15.90
CA GLN A 398 -2.99 11.43 17.17
C GLN A 398 -3.40 10.39 18.20
N GLU A 399 -2.78 10.40 19.38
CA GLU A 399 -3.09 9.44 20.44
C GLU A 399 -4.54 9.52 20.91
N ASP A 400 -5.06 10.73 21.15
CA ASP A 400 -6.42 10.94 21.60
C ASP A 400 -7.44 10.48 20.54
N ASP A 401 -7.15 10.67 19.24
CA ASP A 401 -7.97 10.14 18.15
C ASP A 401 -8.02 8.61 18.14
N MET A 402 -6.87 7.96 18.40
CA MET A 402 -6.80 6.50 18.44
C MET A 402 -7.57 5.93 19.63
N ASP A 403 -7.47 6.58 20.80
CA ASP A 403 -8.24 6.19 21.98
C ASP A 403 -9.73 6.34 21.74
N GLU A 404 -10.16 7.46 21.15
CA GLU A 404 -11.55 7.70 20.84
C GLU A 404 -12.09 6.75 19.76
N LEU A 405 -11.35 6.51 18.66
CA LEU A 405 -11.73 5.51 17.66
C LEU A 405 -11.92 4.13 18.27
N ALA A 406 -11.03 3.73 19.20
CA ALA A 406 -11.16 2.46 19.91
C ALA A 406 -12.39 2.45 20.82
N HIS A 407 -12.68 3.57 21.49
CA HIS A 407 -13.89 3.74 22.33
C HIS A 407 -15.17 3.63 21.50
N LEU A 408 -15.24 4.33 20.36
CA LEU A 408 -16.40 4.26 19.47
C LEU A 408 -16.61 2.85 18.89
N ALA A 409 -15.52 2.13 18.56
CA ALA A 409 -15.59 0.75 18.10
C ALA A 409 -16.18 -0.19 19.17
N ASP A 410 -15.87 0.03 20.45
CA ASP A 410 -16.40 -0.77 21.55
C ASP A 410 -17.88 -0.48 21.84
N ILE A 411 -18.28 0.81 21.83
CA ILE A 411 -19.66 1.20 22.18
C ILE A 411 -20.63 0.91 21.05
N TYR A 412 -20.26 1.23 19.83
CA TYR A 412 -21.17 1.18 18.69
C TYR A 412 -21.02 -0.08 17.84
N GLY A 413 -19.80 -0.60 17.72
CA GLY A 413 -19.46 -1.77 16.92
C GLY A 413 -19.14 -3.02 17.75
N SER A 414 -18.17 -3.79 17.27
CA SER A 414 -17.70 -5.03 17.90
C SER A 414 -16.29 -4.93 18.49
N GLY A 415 -15.78 -3.72 18.73
CA GLY A 415 -14.40 -3.49 19.14
C GLY A 415 -13.39 -3.72 18.01
N GLU A 416 -13.82 -3.65 16.76
CA GLU A 416 -12.97 -3.82 15.57
C GLU A 416 -12.92 -2.53 14.75
N LEU A 417 -11.75 -2.23 14.21
CA LEU A 417 -11.52 -1.19 13.21
C LEU A 417 -10.86 -1.81 11.97
N ARG A 418 -11.12 -1.26 10.79
CA ARG A 418 -10.55 -1.73 9.54
C ARG A 418 -9.86 -0.61 8.78
N LEU A 419 -8.59 -0.79 8.50
CA LEU A 419 -7.79 0.16 7.76
C LEU A 419 -7.92 -0.11 6.26
N THR A 420 -8.00 0.95 5.46
CA THR A 420 -8.13 0.84 4.01
C THR A 420 -6.82 1.16 3.28
N VAL A 421 -6.69 0.70 2.03
CA VAL A 421 -5.55 1.03 1.16
C VAL A 421 -5.51 2.51 0.77
N GLU A 422 -6.60 3.23 0.96
CA GLU A 422 -6.72 4.68 0.75
C GLU A 422 -6.54 5.49 2.03
N GLN A 423 -5.93 4.89 3.05
CA GLN A 423 -5.54 5.54 4.31
C GLN A 423 -6.73 5.99 5.18
N ASN A 424 -7.87 5.32 5.09
CA ASN A 424 -9.08 5.59 5.85
C ASN A 424 -9.40 4.47 6.83
N ILE A 425 -10.43 4.65 7.66
CA ILE A 425 -10.84 3.69 8.69
C ILE A 425 -12.33 3.39 8.54
N ILE A 426 -12.70 2.13 8.77
CA ILE A 426 -14.08 1.66 8.81
C ILE A 426 -14.37 1.13 10.21
N ILE A 427 -15.50 1.51 10.79
CA ILE A 427 -16.07 0.89 11.99
C ILE A 427 -17.14 -0.10 11.52
N PRO A 428 -16.92 -1.41 11.65
CA PRO A 428 -17.88 -2.43 11.25
C PRO A 428 -18.82 -2.83 12.40
N ASN A 429 -19.85 -3.63 12.06
CA ASN A 429 -20.73 -4.33 12.98
C ASN A 429 -21.53 -3.40 13.90
N ILE A 430 -22.02 -2.30 13.36
CA ILE A 430 -22.83 -1.33 14.08
C ILE A 430 -24.31 -1.72 13.92
N GLU A 431 -25.03 -1.93 15.03
CA GLU A 431 -26.48 -2.11 15.00
C GLU A 431 -27.15 -0.87 14.39
N ASN A 432 -28.09 -1.06 13.46
CA ASN A 432 -28.74 0.06 12.76
C ASN A 432 -29.41 1.06 13.71
N SER A 433 -29.88 0.61 14.88
CA SER A 433 -30.43 1.45 15.95
C SER A 433 -29.42 2.42 16.58
N LYS A 434 -28.12 2.16 16.46
CA LYS A 434 -27.04 2.96 17.04
C LYS A 434 -26.41 3.96 16.05
N ILE A 435 -26.71 3.86 14.75
CA ILE A 435 -26.10 4.67 13.69
C ILE A 435 -26.29 6.17 13.96
N GLU A 436 -27.52 6.60 14.26
CA GLU A 436 -27.79 8.02 14.50
C GLU A 436 -27.00 8.59 15.69
N ALA A 437 -26.80 7.79 16.73
CA ALA A 437 -26.01 8.19 17.89
C ALA A 437 -24.53 8.32 17.52
N LEU A 438 -23.96 7.33 16.81
CA LEU A 438 -22.58 7.37 16.35
C LEU A 438 -22.31 8.60 15.45
N LEU A 439 -23.20 8.92 14.51
CA LEU A 439 -23.03 10.07 13.63
C LEU A 439 -23.05 11.44 14.36
N LYS A 440 -23.51 11.47 15.61
CA LYS A 440 -23.51 12.67 16.46
C LYS A 440 -22.23 12.82 17.28
N GLU A 441 -21.37 11.82 17.30
CA GLU A 441 -20.13 11.87 18.06
C GLU A 441 -19.19 13.00 17.57
N PRO A 442 -18.58 13.75 18.51
CA PRO A 442 -17.73 14.90 18.16
C PRO A 442 -16.60 14.55 17.20
N LEU A 443 -15.94 13.40 17.38
CA LEU A 443 -14.84 12.96 16.52
C LEU A 443 -15.27 12.87 15.04
N LEU A 444 -16.50 12.40 14.77
CA LEU A 444 -17.02 12.25 13.42
C LEU A 444 -17.45 13.60 12.82
N LYS A 445 -17.96 14.51 13.64
CA LYS A 445 -18.38 15.84 13.19
C LYS A 445 -17.20 16.76 12.91
N ASP A 446 -16.20 16.74 13.78
CA ASP A 446 -15.17 17.78 13.79
C ASP A 446 -13.90 17.37 13.04
N ARG A 447 -13.63 16.04 12.93
CA ARG A 447 -12.34 15.55 12.43
C ARG A 447 -12.41 14.44 11.39
N PHE A 448 -13.19 13.39 11.63
CA PHE A 448 -13.20 12.17 10.81
C PHE A 448 -14.57 11.95 10.17
N SER A 449 -14.95 12.91 9.33
CA SER A 449 -16.26 12.91 8.70
C SER A 449 -16.54 11.63 7.91
N PRO A 450 -17.72 11.02 8.06
CA PRO A 450 -18.20 9.97 7.17
C PRO A 450 -18.61 10.54 5.79
N GLU A 451 -18.80 11.85 5.68
CA GLU A 451 -19.19 12.53 4.45
C GLU A 451 -18.21 13.64 4.06
N PRO A 452 -16.93 13.32 3.76
CA PRO A 452 -15.97 14.33 3.38
C PRO A 452 -16.27 14.90 2.00
N PRO A 453 -15.79 16.13 1.70
CA PRO A 453 -15.88 16.71 0.37
C PRO A 453 -15.28 15.80 -0.70
N LEU A 454 -15.82 15.85 -1.93
CA LEU A 454 -15.49 14.90 -3.00
C LEU A 454 -13.98 14.83 -3.34
N LEU A 455 -13.26 15.95 -3.31
CA LEU A 455 -11.81 15.96 -3.54
C LEU A 455 -11.01 15.39 -2.36
N MET A 456 -11.57 15.41 -1.14
CA MET A 456 -10.94 14.78 0.04
C MET A 456 -11.11 13.27 0.05
N LYS A 457 -12.20 12.73 -0.51
CA LYS A 457 -12.46 11.27 -0.55
C LYS A 457 -11.32 10.46 -1.17
N GLY A 458 -10.67 10.99 -2.19
CA GLY A 458 -9.58 10.32 -2.91
C GLY A 458 -8.19 10.84 -2.60
N LEU A 459 -8.00 11.53 -1.47
CA LEU A 459 -6.72 12.15 -1.11
C LEU A 459 -5.81 11.16 -0.36
N VAL A 460 -4.71 10.77 -0.99
CA VAL A 460 -3.71 9.87 -0.43
C VAL A 460 -2.34 10.55 -0.39
N ALA A 461 -1.65 10.50 0.74
CA ALA A 461 -0.32 11.08 0.87
C ALA A 461 0.65 10.14 1.60
N CYS A 462 1.85 9.97 1.04
CA CYS A 462 2.91 9.27 1.75
C CYS A 462 3.41 10.11 2.96
N THR A 463 4.32 9.55 3.72
CA THR A 463 4.85 10.20 4.93
C THR A 463 5.48 11.59 4.71
N GLY A 464 6.06 11.86 3.52
CA GLY A 464 6.73 13.12 3.23
C GLY A 464 8.04 13.34 3.99
N ASN A 465 8.66 14.51 3.78
CA ASN A 465 9.95 14.81 4.38
C ASN A 465 9.87 15.16 5.88
N GLN A 466 8.68 15.32 6.43
CA GLN A 466 8.52 15.47 7.88
C GLN A 466 9.08 14.25 8.64
N PHE A 467 8.83 13.02 8.17
CA PHE A 467 9.27 11.78 8.84
C PHE A 467 10.01 10.76 7.94
N CYS A 468 10.23 11.03 6.65
CA CYS A 468 10.92 10.10 5.75
C CYS A 468 12.23 10.69 5.24
N GLY A 469 13.36 10.05 5.57
CA GLY A 469 14.70 10.50 5.11
C GLY A 469 14.95 10.39 3.61
N GLN A 470 14.06 9.74 2.85
CA GLN A 470 14.13 9.62 1.39
C GLN A 470 13.24 10.64 0.66
N ALA A 471 12.32 11.29 1.36
CA ALA A 471 11.42 12.26 0.76
C ALA A 471 12.15 13.58 0.47
N ILE A 472 11.82 14.15 -0.68
CA ILE A 472 12.38 15.43 -1.18
C ILE A 472 11.47 16.57 -0.71
N ILE A 473 10.14 16.33 -0.71
CA ILE A 473 9.14 17.34 -0.34
C ILE A 473 8.29 16.88 0.85
N GLU A 474 7.69 17.83 1.52
CA GLU A 474 6.58 17.59 2.44
C GLU A 474 5.33 17.17 1.62
N THR A 475 4.51 16.24 2.13
CA THR A 475 3.37 15.71 1.37
C THR A 475 2.04 15.87 2.07
N LYS A 476 1.91 15.49 3.35
CA LYS A 476 0.60 15.41 4.01
C LYS A 476 -0.06 16.78 4.21
N ALA A 477 0.64 17.72 4.82
CA ALA A 477 0.11 19.08 5.03
C ALA A 477 -0.08 19.79 3.68
N ARG A 478 0.83 19.58 2.73
CA ARG A 478 0.69 20.15 1.38
C ARG A 478 -0.49 19.58 0.62
N ALA A 479 -0.71 18.27 0.67
CA ALA A 479 -1.85 17.62 0.04
C ALA A 479 -3.17 18.20 0.55
N LEU A 480 -3.31 18.33 1.87
CA LEU A 480 -4.49 18.97 2.48
C LEU A 480 -4.65 20.40 1.98
N LYS A 481 -3.61 21.23 2.15
CA LYS A 481 -3.66 22.66 1.79
C LYS A 481 -4.00 22.89 0.31
N VAL A 482 -3.34 22.16 -0.61
CA VAL A 482 -3.62 22.28 -2.05
C VAL A 482 -5.05 21.84 -2.35
N THR A 483 -5.54 20.75 -1.74
CA THR A 483 -6.91 20.28 -1.95
C THR A 483 -7.95 21.26 -1.43
N GLU A 484 -7.73 21.84 -0.24
CA GLU A 484 -8.59 22.88 0.32
C GLU A 484 -8.65 24.13 -0.56
N ASP A 485 -7.49 24.61 -1.02
CA ASP A 485 -7.43 25.78 -1.91
C ASP A 485 -8.12 25.52 -3.26
N VAL A 486 -7.95 24.32 -3.83
CA VAL A 486 -8.62 23.91 -5.07
C VAL A 486 -10.14 23.83 -4.89
N GLN A 487 -10.63 23.28 -3.77
CA GLN A 487 -12.07 23.17 -3.46
C GLN A 487 -12.76 24.52 -3.37
N ARG A 488 -12.06 25.58 -2.98
CA ARG A 488 -12.59 26.95 -2.99
C ARG A 488 -12.76 27.50 -4.39
N LEU A 489 -12.00 27.00 -5.37
CA LEU A 489 -11.95 27.54 -6.73
C LEU A 489 -12.81 26.76 -7.73
N VAL A 490 -13.08 25.46 -7.47
CA VAL A 490 -13.85 24.61 -8.38
C VAL A 490 -14.78 23.67 -7.64
N SER A 491 -15.86 23.28 -8.31
CA SER A 491 -16.78 22.22 -7.90
C SER A 491 -16.62 21.02 -8.82
N VAL A 492 -16.63 19.82 -8.25
CA VAL A 492 -16.60 18.53 -8.97
C VAL A 492 -17.87 17.74 -8.69
N THR A 493 -18.30 16.90 -9.63
CA THR A 493 -19.52 16.08 -9.51
C THR A 493 -19.24 14.64 -9.05
N ARG A 494 -17.96 14.24 -9.00
CA ARG A 494 -17.52 12.92 -8.54
C ARG A 494 -16.18 13.01 -7.82
N PRO A 495 -15.83 12.04 -6.99
CA PRO A 495 -14.49 11.96 -6.40
C PRO A 495 -13.40 11.96 -7.48
N VAL A 496 -12.34 12.70 -7.26
CA VAL A 496 -11.10 12.66 -8.06
C VAL A 496 -9.96 12.28 -7.13
N ARG A 497 -9.29 11.17 -7.44
CA ARG A 497 -8.21 10.67 -6.59
C ARG A 497 -6.92 11.45 -6.84
N MET A 498 -6.45 12.11 -5.79
CA MET A 498 -5.21 12.88 -5.79
C MET A 498 -4.19 12.22 -4.87
N HIS A 499 -3.13 11.64 -5.45
CA HIS A 499 -2.12 10.93 -4.69
C HIS A 499 -0.80 11.70 -4.65
N TRP A 500 -0.19 11.77 -3.45
CA TRP A 500 1.05 12.49 -3.21
C TRP A 500 2.17 11.57 -2.73
N THR A 501 3.34 11.71 -3.34
CA THR A 501 4.55 11.03 -2.87
C THR A 501 5.74 11.98 -2.81
N GLY A 502 6.52 11.89 -1.73
CA GLY A 502 7.64 12.79 -1.49
C GLY A 502 8.91 12.51 -2.31
N CYS A 503 8.96 11.41 -3.05
CA CYS A 503 10.12 11.02 -3.86
C CYS A 503 9.78 9.93 -4.88
N PRO A 504 10.70 9.61 -5.83
CA PRO A 504 10.46 8.60 -6.86
C PRO A 504 10.25 7.15 -6.38
N ASN A 505 10.33 6.86 -5.07
CA ASN A 505 9.93 5.54 -4.54
C ASN A 505 8.41 5.30 -4.58
N THR A 506 7.64 6.34 -4.84
CA THR A 506 6.20 6.37 -5.08
C THR A 506 5.36 5.56 -4.08
N CYS A 507 5.65 5.75 -2.78
CA CYS A 507 4.91 5.10 -1.70
C CYS A 507 3.43 5.54 -1.65
N GLY A 508 3.11 6.72 -2.18
CA GLY A 508 1.74 7.23 -2.33
C GLY A 508 1.01 6.71 -3.57
N GLN A 509 1.67 5.86 -4.41
CA GLN A 509 1.04 5.22 -5.57
C GLN A 509 0.48 6.22 -6.61
N VAL A 510 1.25 7.27 -6.90
CA VAL A 510 0.80 8.41 -7.74
C VAL A 510 0.46 8.02 -9.17
N GLN A 511 1.02 6.92 -9.69
CA GLN A 511 0.79 6.47 -11.06
C GLN A 511 -0.57 5.78 -11.27
N VAL A 512 -1.29 5.42 -10.20
CA VAL A 512 -2.65 4.83 -10.30
C VAL A 512 -3.75 5.78 -9.85
N ALA A 513 -3.41 7.05 -9.62
CA ALA A 513 -4.36 8.10 -9.27
C ALA A 513 -4.88 8.84 -10.50
N ASP A 514 -6.04 9.46 -10.40
CA ASP A 514 -6.56 10.37 -11.43
C ASP A 514 -5.58 11.53 -11.65
N ILE A 515 -5.02 12.10 -10.54
CA ILE A 515 -3.95 13.11 -10.54
C ILE A 515 -2.89 12.67 -9.52
N GLY A 516 -1.64 12.54 -9.95
CA GLY A 516 -0.53 12.13 -9.08
C GLY A 516 0.55 13.20 -8.98
N PHE A 517 1.12 13.37 -7.77
CA PHE A 517 2.18 14.35 -7.49
C PHE A 517 3.41 13.66 -6.93
N MET A 518 4.50 13.66 -7.67
CA MET A 518 5.78 13.05 -7.25
C MET A 518 6.83 14.12 -6.97
N GLY A 519 7.25 14.22 -5.72
CA GLY A 519 8.20 15.23 -5.27
C GLY A 519 9.55 15.20 -5.96
N CYS A 520 10.00 16.39 -6.35
CA CYS A 520 11.30 16.65 -6.94
C CYS A 520 11.85 18.02 -6.46
N MET A 521 13.12 18.30 -6.77
CA MET A 521 13.64 19.68 -6.70
C MET A 521 13.51 20.34 -8.06
N THR A 522 13.16 21.62 -8.07
CA THR A 522 12.99 22.43 -9.27
C THR A 522 13.54 23.85 -9.06
N ARG A 523 13.30 24.75 -10.00
CA ARG A 523 13.60 26.16 -9.88
C ARG A 523 12.33 26.98 -10.12
N ASP A 524 12.18 28.06 -9.36
CA ASP A 524 11.11 29.04 -9.57
C ASP A 524 11.45 29.99 -10.74
N GLU A 525 10.56 30.94 -11.02
CA GLU A 525 10.71 31.96 -12.06
C GLU A 525 11.96 32.83 -11.90
N ASN A 526 12.51 32.92 -10.69
CA ASN A 526 13.74 33.67 -10.39
C ASN A 526 15.00 32.79 -10.45
N GLY A 527 14.86 31.51 -10.86
CA GLY A 527 15.96 30.55 -10.91
C GLY A 527 16.38 29.98 -9.55
N LYS A 528 15.68 30.32 -8.45
CA LYS A 528 15.96 29.81 -7.11
C LYS A 528 15.48 28.38 -6.98
N VAL A 529 16.32 27.52 -6.39
CA VAL A 529 15.99 26.11 -6.13
C VAL A 529 14.89 26.03 -5.08
N CYS A 530 13.83 25.30 -5.41
CA CYS A 530 12.65 25.10 -4.54
C CYS A 530 12.09 23.67 -4.66
N GLU A 531 11.19 23.33 -3.74
CA GLU A 531 10.39 22.10 -3.81
C GLU A 531 9.42 22.14 -4.99
N GLY A 532 9.29 21.04 -5.69
CA GLY A 532 8.37 20.87 -6.82
C GLY A 532 7.82 19.48 -6.91
N ALA A 533 6.96 19.26 -7.91
CA ALA A 533 6.41 17.96 -8.21
C ALA A 533 6.35 17.68 -9.71
N ASP A 534 6.61 16.43 -10.08
CA ASP A 534 6.18 15.90 -11.37
C ASP A 534 4.71 15.51 -11.25
N VAL A 535 3.87 15.98 -12.17
CA VAL A 535 2.42 15.76 -12.16
C VAL A 535 2.05 14.68 -13.18
N PHE A 536 1.30 13.69 -12.72
CA PHE A 536 0.76 12.59 -13.52
C PHE A 536 -0.74 12.74 -13.65
N VAL A 537 -1.32 12.29 -14.77
CA VAL A 537 -2.78 12.31 -15.01
C VAL A 537 -3.22 11.01 -15.69
N GLY A 538 -4.42 10.56 -15.36
CA GLY A 538 -5.09 9.46 -16.03
C GLY A 538 -4.74 8.08 -15.50
N GLY A 539 -4.12 7.94 -14.32
CA GLY A 539 -3.96 6.64 -13.69
C GLY A 539 -5.29 6.06 -13.20
N ARG A 540 -5.39 4.74 -13.15
CA ARG A 540 -6.62 4.04 -12.77
C ARG A 540 -6.35 2.75 -12.03
N VAL A 541 -7.21 2.43 -11.07
CA VAL A 541 -7.30 1.13 -10.39
C VAL A 541 -8.65 0.49 -10.73
N GLY A 542 -8.79 -0.81 -10.45
CA GLY A 542 -10.00 -1.57 -10.77
C GLY A 542 -9.81 -2.44 -12.03
N SER A 543 -10.90 -2.84 -12.67
CA SER A 543 -10.88 -3.72 -13.85
C SER A 543 -10.18 -3.11 -15.06
N ASP A 544 -10.22 -1.78 -15.19
CA ASP A 544 -9.54 -1.01 -16.24
C ASP A 544 -8.24 -0.38 -15.76
N SER A 545 -7.52 -1.05 -14.86
CA SER A 545 -6.30 -0.50 -14.28
C SER A 545 -5.27 -0.13 -15.34
N HIS A 546 -4.65 1.02 -15.17
CA HIS A 546 -3.51 1.46 -15.96
C HIS A 546 -2.72 2.55 -15.24
N LEU A 547 -1.48 2.70 -15.63
CA LEU A 547 -0.59 3.73 -15.08
C LEU A 547 -0.83 5.06 -15.81
N GLY A 548 -0.94 6.15 -15.03
CA GLY A 548 -1.06 7.51 -15.54
C GLY A 548 0.23 7.99 -16.22
N ASP A 549 0.06 8.88 -17.17
CA ASP A 549 1.15 9.51 -17.90
C ASP A 549 1.66 10.79 -17.20
N VAL A 550 2.92 11.12 -17.44
CA VAL A 550 3.48 12.40 -16.99
C VAL A 550 2.82 13.54 -17.74
N TYR A 551 2.02 14.35 -17.05
CA TYR A 551 1.36 15.52 -17.59
C TYR A 551 2.30 16.73 -17.65
N LYS A 552 2.99 17.02 -16.53
CA LYS A 552 3.95 18.12 -16.43
C LYS A 552 5.07 17.78 -15.45
N LYS A 553 6.31 18.09 -15.80
CA LYS A 553 7.46 17.85 -14.92
C LYS A 553 7.88 19.11 -14.19
N SER A 554 8.48 18.90 -13.01
CA SER A 554 9.22 19.93 -12.27
C SER A 554 8.40 21.20 -12.00
N VAL A 555 7.12 21.05 -11.64
CA VAL A 555 6.25 22.17 -11.30
C VAL A 555 6.59 22.66 -9.90
N PRO A 556 6.95 23.95 -9.69
CA PRO A 556 7.10 24.49 -8.34
C PRO A 556 5.87 24.29 -7.49
N CYS A 557 6.03 23.91 -6.22
CA CYS A 557 4.88 23.60 -5.36
C CYS A 557 3.91 24.77 -5.19
N LYS A 558 4.37 26.02 -5.30
CA LYS A 558 3.53 27.21 -5.25
C LYS A 558 2.58 27.35 -6.46
N ASP A 559 2.91 26.71 -7.59
CA ASP A 559 2.18 26.79 -8.85
C ASP A 559 1.21 25.60 -9.04
N LEU A 560 1.07 24.72 -8.05
CA LEU A 560 0.25 23.52 -8.16
C LEU A 560 -1.25 23.82 -8.14
N VAL A 561 -1.72 24.76 -7.33
CA VAL A 561 -3.15 25.07 -7.22
C VAL A 561 -3.76 25.47 -8.57
N PRO A 562 -3.24 26.48 -9.30
CA PRO A 562 -3.79 26.85 -10.61
C PRO A 562 -3.67 25.72 -11.64
N LEU A 563 -2.59 24.92 -11.59
CA LEU A 563 -2.44 23.77 -12.48
C LEU A 563 -3.48 22.67 -12.20
N VAL A 564 -3.77 22.37 -10.94
CA VAL A 564 -4.77 21.38 -10.56
C VAL A 564 -6.17 21.83 -10.97
N VAL A 565 -6.50 23.11 -10.78
CA VAL A 565 -7.76 23.70 -11.27
C VAL A 565 -7.90 23.50 -12.79
N ASP A 566 -6.85 23.84 -13.56
CA ASP A 566 -6.85 23.65 -15.02
C ASP A 566 -7.06 22.19 -15.43
N ILE A 567 -6.38 21.25 -14.75
CA ILE A 567 -6.53 19.81 -14.99
C ILE A 567 -7.95 19.35 -14.68
N LEU A 568 -8.50 19.75 -13.53
CA LEU A 568 -9.87 19.37 -13.12
C LEU A 568 -10.92 19.85 -14.10
N VAL A 569 -10.82 21.11 -14.55
CA VAL A 569 -11.74 21.67 -15.55
C VAL A 569 -11.60 20.94 -16.89
N LYS A 570 -10.38 20.74 -17.39
CA LYS A 570 -10.14 20.16 -18.73
C LYS A 570 -10.42 18.66 -18.81
N HIS A 571 -10.14 17.91 -17.76
CA HIS A 571 -10.14 16.44 -17.80
C HIS A 571 -11.20 15.77 -16.93
N PHE A 572 -11.73 16.47 -15.94
CA PHE A 572 -12.64 15.91 -14.94
C PHE A 572 -13.99 16.61 -14.87
N GLY A 573 -14.24 17.58 -15.75
CA GLY A 573 -15.53 18.28 -15.84
C GLY A 573 -15.83 19.18 -14.63
N ALA A 574 -14.81 19.65 -13.94
CA ALA A 574 -14.99 20.60 -12.85
C ALA A 574 -15.48 21.94 -13.36
N VAL A 575 -16.34 22.59 -12.57
CA VAL A 575 -16.89 23.92 -12.85
C VAL A 575 -16.22 24.93 -11.92
N PRO A 576 -15.63 26.03 -12.46
CA PRO A 576 -15.13 27.13 -11.63
C PRO A 576 -16.26 27.71 -10.77
N ARG A 577 -15.96 28.04 -9.50
CA ARG A 577 -16.89 28.74 -8.61
C ARG A 577 -16.86 30.25 -8.91
N GLU A 578 -18.00 30.89 -8.86
CA GLU A 578 -18.08 32.34 -8.95
C GLU A 578 -17.60 33.01 -7.66
N ARG A 579 -17.15 34.27 -7.71
CA ARG A 579 -16.56 34.95 -6.55
C ARG A 579 -17.56 35.15 -5.39
N GLU A 580 -18.86 35.17 -5.68
CA GLU A 580 -19.92 35.31 -4.68
C GLU A 580 -20.10 34.06 -3.81
N ASP A 581 -19.71 32.88 -4.31
CA ASP A 581 -19.77 31.60 -3.57
C ASP A 581 -18.54 31.35 -2.67
N MET A 582 -17.64 32.32 -2.54
CA MET A 582 -16.37 32.17 -1.80
C MET A 582 -16.37 32.80 -0.41
N GLU A 583 -17.47 33.44 0.02
CA GLU A 583 -17.58 34.14 1.32
C GLU A 583 -18.34 33.36 2.42
N ASP A 584 -18.78 32.11 2.15
CA ASP A 584 -19.40 31.22 3.17
C ASP A 584 -18.39 30.11 3.65
#